data_e2c1f9d4ee400bf5b0576b6bf00602fb
#
_entry.id   e2c1f9d4ee400bf5b0576b6bf00602fb
#
_cell.length_a   1.000
_cell.length_b   1.000
_cell.length_c   1.000
_cell.angle_alpha   90.00
_cell.angle_beta   90.00
_cell.angle_gamma   90.00
#
_symmetry.space_group_name_H-M   'P 1'
#
loop_
_entity.id
_entity.type
_entity.pdbx_description
1 polymer ?
#
loop_
_entity_poly.entity_id
_entity_poly.type
_entity_poly.pdbx_seq_one_letter_code
_entity_poly.pdbx_strand_id
1 'polypeptide(L)'
;MMNVLLLNFVCYFSHRSLFITFQEKSSYKGIQTYLFSAPNDVLAGRHTNPDNECFCIEEDEELAEKRCVDGIFDLAGCQNGIPLIISLPHFLGADPRVTAEIEGLKPDPQKHRPELHIEPVIELIE
;
A
#
# COMPACT_ATOMS: atom_id res chain seq x y z
N MET A 1 -20.23 8.78 -16.93
CA MET A 1 -19.99 8.04 -15.68
C MET A 1 -18.67 7.29 -15.84
N MET A 2 -17.63 7.75 -15.21
CA MET A 2 -16.38 6.99 -15.18
C MET A 2 -16.54 5.90 -14.12
N ASN A 3 -16.63 4.65 -14.57
CA ASN A 3 -16.48 3.52 -13.68
C ASN A 3 -15.11 3.63 -13.02
N VAL A 4 -15.11 3.66 -11.70
CA VAL A 4 -13.89 3.54 -10.91
C VAL A 4 -13.30 2.17 -11.25
N LEU A 5 -12.29 2.15 -12.11
CA LEU A 5 -11.57 0.93 -12.42
C LEU A 5 -10.74 0.59 -11.18
N LEU A 6 -11.25 -0.34 -10.41
CA LEU A 6 -10.53 -0.98 -9.32
C LEU A 6 -9.65 -2.06 -9.92
N LEU A 7 -8.36 -1.82 -10.00
CA LEU A 7 -7.40 -2.87 -10.29
C LEU A 7 -7.00 -3.54 -8.98
N ASN A 8 -7.47 -4.76 -8.78
CA ASN A 8 -7.03 -5.60 -7.69
C ASN A 8 -5.66 -6.21 -8.06
N PHE A 9 -4.64 -5.77 -7.38
CA PHE A 9 -3.31 -6.36 -7.49
C PHE A 9 -3.14 -7.43 -6.42
N VAL A 10 -3.08 -8.69 -6.83
CA VAL A 10 -2.64 -9.76 -5.92
C VAL A 10 -1.12 -9.72 -5.89
N CYS A 11 -0.57 -9.15 -4.84
CA CYS A 11 0.86 -9.22 -4.62
C CYS A 11 1.23 -10.64 -4.19
N TYR A 12 1.86 -11.37 -5.09
CA TYR A 12 2.28 -12.77 -4.84
C TYR A 12 3.22 -12.89 -3.64
N PHE A 13 3.96 -11.83 -3.38
CA PHE A 13 4.91 -11.76 -2.28
C PHE A 13 4.25 -11.54 -0.92
N SER A 14 3.19 -10.74 -0.87
CA SER A 14 2.50 -10.39 0.37
C SER A 14 1.26 -11.23 0.64
N HIS A 15 0.83 -12.09 -0.29
CA HIS A 15 -0.44 -12.84 -0.25
C HIS A 15 -1.67 -11.96 0.06
N ARG A 16 -1.54 -10.68 -0.21
CA ARG A 16 -2.57 -9.68 0.02
C ARG A 16 -2.99 -9.05 -1.30
N SER A 17 -4.29 -8.93 -1.52
CA SER A 17 -4.81 -8.09 -2.60
C SER A 17 -4.70 -6.63 -2.18
N LEU A 18 -3.99 -5.87 -2.99
CA LEU A 18 -3.94 -4.41 -2.89
C LEU A 18 -4.77 -3.85 -4.03
N PHE A 19 -5.59 -2.86 -3.76
CA PHE A 19 -6.31 -2.17 -4.79
C PHE A 19 -5.72 -0.80 -5.05
N ILE A 20 -5.74 -0.41 -6.32
CA ILE A 20 -5.36 0.92 -6.77
C ILE A 20 -6.54 1.57 -7.46
N THR A 21 -6.66 2.87 -7.32
CA THR A 21 -7.77 3.64 -7.87
C THR A 21 -7.31 4.54 -8.99
N PHE A 22 -8.14 4.65 -10.02
CA PHE A 22 -7.92 5.60 -11.10
C PHE A 22 -7.94 7.03 -10.56
N GLN A 23 -6.96 7.82 -10.93
CA GLN A 23 -6.85 9.23 -10.57
C GLN A 23 -7.24 10.12 -11.75
N GLU A 24 -6.50 10.02 -12.84
CA GLU A 24 -6.69 10.88 -14.01
C GLU A 24 -6.07 10.25 -15.28
N LYS A 25 -6.43 10.84 -16.42
CA LYS A 25 -5.69 10.61 -17.65
C LYS A 25 -4.38 11.40 -17.60
N SER A 26 -3.29 10.74 -17.93
CA SER A 26 -1.95 11.28 -17.81
C SER A 26 -1.11 10.98 -19.04
N SER A 27 0.14 11.38 -19.01
CA SER A 27 1.12 11.06 -20.04
C SER A 27 2.45 10.75 -19.35
N TYR A 28 3.08 9.67 -19.77
CA TYR A 28 4.41 9.30 -19.30
C TYR A 28 5.37 9.18 -20.48
N LYS A 29 6.39 10.01 -20.50
CA LYS A 29 7.38 10.09 -21.60
C LYS A 29 6.75 10.18 -23.00
N GLY A 30 5.66 10.94 -23.13
CA GLY A 30 4.95 11.14 -24.40
C GLY A 30 3.91 10.08 -24.75
N ILE A 31 3.75 9.05 -23.92
CA ILE A 31 2.73 8.01 -24.10
C ILE A 31 1.52 8.34 -23.25
N GLN A 32 0.33 8.30 -23.84
CA GLN A 32 -0.93 8.50 -23.11
C GLN A 32 -1.16 7.34 -22.16
N THR A 33 -1.43 7.66 -20.91
CA THR A 33 -1.61 6.67 -19.85
C THR A 33 -2.78 7.01 -18.95
N TYR A 34 -3.23 6.00 -18.20
CA TYR A 34 -4.10 6.18 -17.04
C TYR A 34 -3.24 6.11 -15.78
N LEU A 35 -3.36 7.15 -14.95
CA LEU A 35 -2.68 7.20 -13.66
C LEU A 35 -3.55 6.53 -12.59
N PHE A 36 -2.97 5.57 -11.91
CA PHE A 36 -3.54 4.92 -10.73
C PHE A 36 -2.66 5.17 -9.51
N SER A 37 -3.29 5.23 -8.35
CA SER A 37 -2.58 5.36 -7.09
C SER A 37 -3.25 4.53 -6.01
N ALA A 38 -2.46 4.11 -5.02
CA ALA A 38 -2.99 3.45 -3.85
C ALA A 38 -3.77 4.44 -2.96
N PRO A 39 -4.90 4.04 -2.36
CA PRO A 39 -5.58 4.85 -1.36
C PRO A 39 -4.68 5.14 -0.17
N ASN A 40 -4.94 6.24 0.54
CA ASN A 40 -4.14 6.63 1.70
C ASN A 40 -4.21 5.62 2.86
N ASP A 41 -5.28 4.86 2.91
CA ASP A 41 -5.58 3.88 3.96
C ASP A 41 -5.23 2.43 3.57
N VAL A 42 -4.53 2.24 2.46
CA VAL A 42 -4.17 0.89 1.98
C VAL A 42 -3.33 0.09 2.98
N LEU A 43 -2.46 0.75 3.70
CA LEU A 43 -1.66 0.18 4.79
C LEU A 43 -2.09 0.69 6.17
N ALA A 44 -3.33 1.16 6.31
CA ALA A 44 -3.85 1.57 7.60
C ALA A 44 -4.06 0.36 8.52
N GLY A 45 -3.85 0.56 9.80
CA GLY A 45 -4.14 -0.43 10.83
C GLY A 45 -5.65 -0.65 11.01
N ARG A 46 -6.01 -1.70 11.73
CA ARG A 46 -7.41 -2.11 11.97
C ARG A 46 -8.29 -1.02 12.60
N HIS A 47 -7.70 -0.11 13.37
CA HIS A 47 -8.43 0.98 14.03
C HIS A 47 -8.80 2.11 13.06
N THR A 48 -7.96 2.35 12.07
CA THR A 48 -8.19 3.38 11.04
C THR A 48 -9.01 2.81 9.88
N ASN A 49 -8.72 1.59 9.46
CA ASN A 49 -9.48 0.89 8.43
C ASN A 49 -9.85 -0.53 8.91
N PRO A 50 -11.08 -0.75 9.38
CA PRO A 50 -11.52 -2.06 9.86
C PRO A 50 -11.44 -3.18 8.82
N ASP A 51 -11.49 -2.86 7.53
CA ASP A 51 -11.36 -3.84 6.45
C ASP A 51 -9.97 -4.50 6.43
N ASN A 52 -8.99 -3.88 7.08
CA ASN A 52 -7.65 -4.41 7.22
C ASN A 52 -7.46 -5.31 8.47
N GLU A 53 -8.48 -5.54 9.26
CA GLU A 53 -8.39 -6.38 10.45
C GLU A 53 -7.89 -7.80 10.16
N CYS A 54 -8.31 -8.38 9.04
CA CYS A 54 -7.89 -9.72 8.63
C CYS A 54 -6.38 -9.84 8.33
N PHE A 55 -5.69 -8.72 8.16
CA PHE A 55 -4.25 -8.69 7.96
C PHE A 55 -3.46 -8.54 9.27
N CYS A 56 -4.16 -8.28 10.37
CA CYS A 56 -3.58 -8.29 11.70
C CYS A 56 -3.68 -9.70 12.26
N ILE A 57 -2.59 -10.44 12.20
CA ILE A 57 -2.52 -11.85 12.55
C ILE A 57 -2.05 -12.11 13.97
N GLU A 58 -1.72 -11.07 14.72
CA GLU A 58 -1.26 -11.19 16.09
C GLU A 58 -2.44 -11.52 17.02
N GLU A 59 -2.33 -12.66 17.70
CA GLU A 59 -3.31 -13.08 18.73
C GLU A 59 -3.08 -12.35 20.06
N ASP A 60 -1.84 -11.91 20.30
CA ASP A 60 -1.48 -11.12 21.48
C ASP A 60 -1.81 -9.65 21.25
N GLU A 61 -2.70 -9.10 22.08
CA GLU A 61 -3.15 -7.70 21.95
C GLU A 61 -2.00 -6.69 22.09
N GLU A 62 -1.00 -6.96 22.92
CA GLU A 62 0.13 -6.05 23.08
C GLU A 62 1.00 -6.01 21.81
N LEU A 63 1.20 -7.14 21.16
CA LEU A 63 1.90 -7.23 19.89
C LEU A 63 1.07 -6.62 18.74
N ALA A 64 -0.24 -6.87 18.74
CA ALA A 64 -1.15 -6.27 17.76
C ALA A 64 -1.12 -4.73 17.83
N GLU A 65 -1.09 -4.16 19.02
CA GLU A 65 -0.94 -2.72 19.23
C GLU A 65 0.37 -2.14 18.65
N LYS A 66 1.41 -2.97 18.51
CA LYS A 66 2.71 -2.57 17.96
C LYS A 66 2.87 -2.84 16.47
N ARG A 67 2.26 -3.92 15.96
CA ARG A 67 2.46 -4.43 14.60
C ARG A 67 1.33 -4.14 13.64
N CYS A 68 0.11 -3.94 14.14
CA CYS A 68 -1.07 -3.65 13.33
C CYS A 68 -1.42 -2.16 13.32
N VAL A 69 -0.40 -1.32 13.23
CA VAL A 69 -0.54 0.14 13.21
C VAL A 69 -0.49 0.70 11.80
N ASP A 70 -0.89 1.96 11.66
CA ASP A 70 -0.92 2.61 10.36
C ASP A 70 0.45 2.66 9.67
N GLY A 71 0.44 2.46 8.38
CA GLY A 71 1.58 2.67 7.49
C GLY A 71 2.60 1.55 7.44
N ILE A 72 2.36 0.44 8.12
CA ILE A 72 3.19 -0.76 8.04
C ILE A 72 2.35 -2.00 7.79
N PHE A 73 2.97 -3.00 7.18
CA PHE A 73 2.37 -4.31 6.95
C PHE A 73 3.38 -5.42 7.30
N ASP A 74 3.01 -6.24 8.27
CA ASP A 74 3.81 -7.37 8.73
C ASP A 74 3.55 -8.59 7.85
N LEU A 75 4.60 -9.13 7.24
CA LEU A 75 4.54 -10.30 6.37
C LEU A 75 4.76 -11.62 7.11
N ALA A 76 5.02 -11.60 8.41
CA ALA A 76 5.36 -12.81 9.17
C ALA A 76 4.32 -13.91 9.00
N GLY A 77 3.04 -13.57 9.01
CA GLY A 77 1.96 -14.54 8.84
C GLY A 77 1.82 -15.10 7.42
N CYS A 78 2.27 -14.35 6.42
CA CYS A 78 2.15 -14.74 5.01
C CYS A 78 3.39 -15.51 4.51
N GLN A 79 4.51 -15.37 5.17
CA GLN A 79 5.83 -15.86 4.74
C GLN A 79 6.50 -16.76 5.77
N ASN A 80 5.75 -17.68 6.38
CA ASN A 80 6.29 -18.69 7.29
C ASN A 80 7.10 -18.11 8.47
N GLY A 81 6.67 -16.98 9.02
CA GLY A 81 7.31 -16.35 10.17
C GLY A 81 8.55 -15.52 9.85
N ILE A 82 8.80 -15.19 8.60
CA ILE A 82 9.89 -14.26 8.25
C ILE A 82 9.58 -12.87 8.85
N PRO A 83 10.45 -12.30 9.69
CA PRO A 83 10.23 -11.02 10.32
C PRO A 83 10.48 -9.88 9.31
N LEU A 84 9.57 -9.72 8.38
CA LEU A 84 9.64 -8.69 7.33
C LEU A 84 8.44 -7.76 7.43
N ILE A 85 8.72 -6.48 7.57
CA ILE A 85 7.73 -5.41 7.59
C ILE A 85 7.93 -4.54 6.34
N ILE A 86 6.84 -4.24 5.65
CA ILE A 86 6.84 -3.32 4.53
C ILE A 86 6.10 -2.03 4.87
N SER A 87 6.54 -0.94 4.26
CA SER A 87 5.93 0.39 4.36
C SER A 87 6.00 1.12 3.02
N LEU A 88 5.32 2.24 2.92
CA LEU A 88 5.57 3.18 1.83
C LEU A 88 6.93 3.88 2.01
N PRO A 89 7.50 4.45 0.93
CA PRO A 89 8.76 5.18 1.03
C PRO A 89 8.72 6.26 2.12
N HIS A 90 9.81 6.39 2.87
CA HIS A 90 9.93 7.26 4.02
C HIS A 90 8.84 7.06 5.09
N PHE A 91 8.26 5.86 5.16
CA PHE A 91 7.14 5.56 6.08
C PHE A 91 5.96 6.54 5.92
N LEU A 92 5.65 6.91 4.67
CA LEU A 92 4.53 7.79 4.37
C LEU A 92 3.24 7.23 4.97
N GLY A 93 2.55 8.05 5.77
CA GLY A 93 1.30 7.66 6.43
C GLY A 93 1.47 6.73 7.64
N ALA A 94 2.70 6.46 8.07
CA ALA A 94 2.93 5.60 9.23
C ALA A 94 2.62 6.30 10.56
N ASP A 95 2.23 5.47 11.53
CA ASP A 95 2.05 5.90 12.92
C ASP A 95 3.35 6.50 13.47
N PRO A 96 3.29 7.64 14.18
CA PRO A 96 4.47 8.27 14.77
C PRO A 96 5.28 7.35 15.69
N ARG A 97 4.64 6.39 16.32
CA ARG A 97 5.33 5.40 17.17
C ARG A 97 6.33 4.54 16.40
N VAL A 98 6.06 4.29 15.10
CA VAL A 98 6.95 3.51 14.22
C VAL A 98 8.16 4.33 13.81
N THR A 99 7.98 5.62 13.61
CA THR A 99 9.00 6.51 13.04
C THR A 99 9.85 7.24 14.10
N ALA A 100 9.44 7.18 15.36
CA ALA A 100 10.06 7.97 16.45
C ALA A 100 11.56 7.69 16.66
N GLU A 101 12.01 6.47 16.36
CA GLU A 101 13.40 6.05 16.53
C GLU A 101 14.22 6.10 15.24
N ILE A 102 13.62 6.54 14.13
CA ILE A 102 14.26 6.56 12.81
C ILE A 102 14.55 7.99 12.40
N GLU A 103 15.83 8.33 12.31
CA GLU A 103 16.26 9.65 11.86
C GLU A 103 16.29 9.77 10.34
N GLY A 104 16.09 10.98 9.83
CA GLY A 104 16.20 11.28 8.40
C GLY A 104 14.96 11.02 7.58
N LEU A 105 13.86 10.57 8.16
CA LEU A 105 12.60 10.39 7.46
C LEU A 105 11.97 11.75 7.12
N LYS A 106 11.60 11.92 5.85
CA LYS A 106 10.92 13.11 5.35
C LYS A 106 9.80 12.66 4.40
N PRO A 107 8.68 12.14 4.92
CA PRO A 107 7.57 11.70 4.09
C PRO A 107 6.96 12.88 3.34
N ASP A 108 6.81 12.70 2.04
CA ASP A 108 6.21 13.69 1.14
C ASP A 108 5.19 12.98 0.24
N PRO A 109 3.88 13.26 0.40
CA PRO A 109 2.85 12.59 -0.39
C PRO A 109 3.00 12.77 -1.90
N GLN A 110 3.61 13.86 -2.34
CA GLN A 110 3.81 14.12 -3.77
C GLN A 110 4.95 13.30 -4.38
N LYS A 111 5.92 12.90 -3.55
CA LYS A 111 7.10 12.16 -4.01
C LYS A 111 7.06 10.68 -3.68
N HIS A 112 6.39 10.32 -2.60
CA HIS A 112 6.48 8.98 -2.01
C HIS A 112 5.19 8.17 -2.15
N ARG A 113 4.12 8.74 -2.72
CA ARG A 113 2.91 7.99 -3.03
C ARG A 113 3.18 7.07 -4.22
N PRO A 114 2.84 5.78 -4.13
CA PRO A 114 2.95 4.88 -5.26
C PRO A 114 2.03 5.30 -6.40
N GLU A 115 2.59 5.41 -7.60
CA GLU A 115 1.86 5.73 -8.82
C GLU A 115 2.12 4.67 -9.88
N LEU A 116 1.09 4.30 -10.60
CA LEU A 116 1.17 3.34 -11.68
C LEU A 116 0.55 3.96 -12.95
N HIS A 117 1.36 4.08 -14.00
CA HIS A 117 0.92 4.51 -15.31
C HIS A 117 0.62 3.29 -16.17
N ILE A 118 -0.62 3.16 -16.60
CA ILE A 118 -1.07 2.06 -17.44
C ILE A 118 -1.44 2.61 -18.82
N GLU A 119 -0.82 2.05 -19.84
CA GLU A 119 -1.18 2.34 -21.22
C GLU A 119 -2.39 1.47 -21.61
N PRO A 120 -3.55 2.08 -22.00
CA PRO A 120 -4.80 1.34 -22.16
C PRO A 120 -4.97 0.65 -23.52
N VAL A 121 -4.08 0.89 -24.48
CA VAL A 121 -4.25 0.45 -25.88
C VAL A 121 -3.42 -0.78 -26.21
N ILE A 122 -2.34 -1.04 -25.50
CA ILE A 122 -1.51 -2.21 -25.74
C ILE A 122 -2.19 -3.43 -25.11
N GLU A 123 -2.95 -4.16 -25.90
CA GLU A 123 -3.24 -5.55 -25.59
C GLU A 123 -1.94 -6.34 -25.74
N LEU A 124 -1.45 -6.90 -24.65
CA LEU A 124 -0.41 -7.91 -24.73
C LEU A 124 -1.02 -9.12 -25.45
N ILE A 125 -0.77 -9.21 -26.74
CA ILE A 125 -1.06 -10.42 -27.50
C ILE A 125 0.06 -11.40 -27.14
N GLU A 126 -0.28 -12.45 -26.37
CA GLU A 126 0.56 -13.63 -26.27
C GLU A 126 0.57 -14.40 -27.57
#